data_9d5da16716fac25668370dc8578c0f26
#
_entry.id   9d5da16716fac25668370dc8578c0f26
#
_cell.length_a   1.000
_cell.length_b   1.000
_cell.length_c   1.000
_cell.angle_alpha   90.00
_cell.angle_beta   90.00
_cell.angle_gamma   90.00
#
_symmetry.space_group_name_H-M   'P 1'
#
loop_
_entity.id
_entity.type
_entity.pdbx_description
1 polymer ?
#
loop_
_entity_poly.entity_id
_entity_poly.type
_entity_poly.pdbx_seq_one_letter_code
_entity_poly.pdbx_strand_id
1 'polypeptide(L)'
;GYLENQVFSPPVTRGKEIIWERAAKATGRPYLARTAEEHSGPHMPWFWEGELQGGGVLNDMMCHSVEEARFVLTEPGAPRESLKPISVQAYASCLKWQQEKYADQLAKSSGGKLDYRNRPSEDFARSLIEYETEDGQKLVVETTTSWCFVGAGLRLSMELFGPEYSMFMNTLDTDLKLFFSREVSGNQGEDMVEKQNAESGVMPVVSSEEEVYGYTAENRHMVESFLAGKRPEENFSDGVNVTELLMTAYMSAEQGKTIKFPPDNLDTFIPAVAKGEWNPKK
;
A
#
# COMPACT_ATOMS: atom_id res chain seq x y z
N GLY A 1 -11.09 16.13 -1.98
CA GLY A 1 -11.03 14.67 -1.86
C GLY A 1 -9.60 14.21 -1.61
N TYR A 2 -9.48 13.01 -1.13
CA TYR A 2 -8.25 12.24 -1.07
C TYR A 2 -8.33 11.15 -2.13
N LEU A 3 -7.32 11.05 -3.00
CA LEU A 3 -7.32 10.10 -4.10
C LEU A 3 -6.63 8.81 -3.62
N GLU A 4 -7.44 7.81 -3.29
CA GLU A 4 -7.04 6.46 -2.91
C GLU A 4 -7.75 5.46 -3.82
N ASN A 5 -7.15 5.20 -4.95
CA ASN A 5 -7.77 4.43 -6.02
C ASN A 5 -8.11 2.98 -5.64
N GLN A 6 -7.33 2.35 -4.76
CA GLN A 6 -7.49 0.92 -4.46
C GLN A 6 -8.80 0.61 -3.76
N VAL A 7 -9.35 1.53 -2.96
CA VAL A 7 -10.68 1.35 -2.35
C VAL A 7 -11.80 1.31 -3.40
N PHE A 8 -11.57 1.85 -4.60
CA PHE A 8 -12.51 1.83 -5.73
C PHE A 8 -12.28 0.66 -6.69
N SER A 9 -11.29 -0.18 -6.43
CA SER A 9 -11.06 -1.41 -7.21
C SER A 9 -12.31 -2.30 -7.16
N PRO A 10 -12.81 -2.81 -8.31
CA PRO A 10 -14.03 -3.58 -8.36
C PRO A 10 -14.07 -4.80 -7.42
N PRO A 11 -13.00 -5.62 -7.29
CA PRO A 11 -13.01 -6.73 -6.34
C PRO A 11 -13.07 -6.26 -4.87
N VAL A 12 -12.49 -5.11 -4.53
CA VAL A 12 -12.50 -4.55 -3.18
C VAL A 12 -13.89 -4.06 -2.82
N THR A 13 -14.48 -3.20 -3.65
CA THR A 13 -15.84 -2.66 -3.43
C THR A 13 -16.87 -3.78 -3.40
N ARG A 14 -16.82 -4.68 -4.37
CA ARG A 14 -17.80 -5.78 -4.45
C ARG A 14 -17.63 -6.80 -3.33
N GLY A 15 -16.40 -7.09 -2.95
CA GLY A 15 -16.09 -7.96 -1.81
C GLY A 15 -16.63 -7.38 -0.51
N LYS A 16 -16.37 -6.10 -0.25
CA LYS A 16 -16.91 -5.38 0.92
C LYS A 16 -18.43 -5.47 0.96
N GLU A 17 -19.13 -5.14 -0.13
CA GLU A 17 -20.58 -5.23 -0.20
C GLU A 17 -21.10 -6.62 0.18
N ILE A 18 -20.57 -7.67 -0.44
CA ILE A 18 -21.02 -9.05 -0.19
C ILE A 18 -20.78 -9.45 1.28
N ILE A 19 -19.59 -9.16 1.80
CA ILE A 19 -19.23 -9.48 3.17
C ILE A 19 -20.18 -8.80 4.16
N TRP A 20 -20.37 -7.49 4.02
CA TRP A 20 -21.19 -6.74 4.96
C TRP A 20 -22.69 -6.99 4.81
N GLU A 21 -23.19 -7.20 3.59
CA GLU A 21 -24.60 -7.47 3.37
C GLU A 21 -25.06 -8.86 3.82
N ARG A 22 -24.18 -9.86 3.71
CA ARG A 22 -24.53 -11.27 3.96
C ARG A 22 -23.85 -11.83 5.19
N ALA A 23 -22.52 -11.86 5.20
CA ALA A 23 -21.77 -12.59 6.20
C ALA A 23 -21.71 -11.87 7.55
N ALA A 24 -21.36 -10.59 7.55
CA ALA A 24 -21.24 -9.80 8.78
C ALA A 24 -22.59 -9.66 9.52
N LYS A 25 -23.69 -9.51 8.80
CA LYS A 25 -25.04 -9.48 9.40
C LYS A 25 -25.41 -10.80 10.10
N ALA A 26 -24.90 -11.91 9.61
CA ALA A 26 -25.23 -13.22 10.12
C ALA A 26 -24.34 -13.65 11.30
N THR A 27 -23.04 -13.31 11.25
CA THR A 27 -22.04 -13.90 12.16
C THR A 27 -21.14 -12.89 12.85
N GLY A 28 -21.24 -11.60 12.54
CA GLY A 28 -20.43 -10.53 13.10
C GLY A 28 -19.46 -9.92 12.09
N ARG A 29 -18.97 -8.73 12.38
CA ARG A 29 -18.10 -7.94 11.52
C ARG A 29 -16.73 -8.60 11.25
N PRO A 30 -16.04 -8.22 10.16
CA PRO A 30 -14.65 -8.62 9.97
C PRO A 30 -13.75 -8.03 11.05
N TYR A 31 -12.72 -8.77 11.44
CA TYR A 31 -11.82 -8.40 12.54
C TYR A 31 -10.33 -8.40 12.17
N LEU A 32 -9.96 -8.97 11.05
CA LEU A 32 -8.57 -8.99 10.57
C LEU A 32 -8.55 -8.70 9.08
N ALA A 33 -7.72 -7.73 8.69
CA ALA A 33 -7.37 -7.50 7.29
C ALA A 33 -5.85 -7.62 7.12
N ARG A 34 -5.43 -8.25 6.03
CA ARG A 34 -4.03 -8.28 5.56
C ARG A 34 -3.99 -7.71 4.17
N THR A 35 -3.16 -6.69 3.99
CA THR A 35 -3.05 -5.99 2.72
C THR A 35 -1.60 -5.85 2.32
N ALA A 36 -1.32 -5.91 1.03
CA ALA A 36 0.02 -5.67 0.54
C ALA A 36 -0.01 -4.99 -0.83
N GLU A 37 0.93 -4.04 -1.00
CA GLU A 37 1.28 -3.48 -2.29
C GLU A 37 2.77 -3.66 -2.53
N GLU A 38 3.12 -4.31 -3.64
CA GLU A 38 4.49 -4.71 -3.92
C GLU A 38 4.80 -4.62 -5.40
N HIS A 39 5.94 -4.01 -5.72
CA HIS A 39 6.49 -3.95 -7.07
C HIS A 39 8.03 -3.85 -7.04
N SER A 40 8.66 -3.68 -8.20
CA SER A 40 10.12 -3.71 -8.32
C SER A 40 10.83 -2.38 -8.08
N GLY A 41 10.12 -1.40 -7.63
CA GLY A 41 10.62 -0.05 -7.37
C GLY A 41 10.02 1.00 -8.30
N PRO A 42 10.06 2.28 -7.90
CA PRO A 42 9.50 3.39 -8.64
C PRO A 42 10.35 3.76 -9.87
N HIS A 43 9.70 4.34 -10.89
CA HIS A 43 10.36 4.73 -12.14
C HIS A 43 11.05 6.08 -12.06
N MET A 44 10.48 7.01 -11.30
CA MET A 44 11.02 8.37 -11.20
C MET A 44 12.14 8.42 -10.16
N PRO A 45 13.32 8.97 -10.50
CA PRO A 45 14.47 8.98 -9.60
C PRO A 45 14.21 9.60 -8.23
N TRP A 46 13.38 10.65 -8.15
CA TRP A 46 13.12 11.37 -6.90
C TRP A 46 12.41 10.52 -5.82
N PHE A 47 11.68 9.46 -6.20
CA PHE A 47 11.08 8.54 -5.23
C PHE A 47 12.13 7.78 -4.41
N TRP A 48 13.31 7.54 -5.00
CA TRP A 48 14.41 6.85 -4.32
C TRP A 48 15.15 7.73 -3.30
N GLU A 49 14.89 9.04 -3.32
CA GLU A 49 15.53 10.03 -2.46
C GLU A 49 14.59 10.36 -1.29
N GLY A 50 14.83 9.78 -0.11
CA GLY A 50 13.97 9.95 1.06
C GLY A 50 13.75 11.41 1.46
N GLU A 51 14.72 12.28 1.24
CA GLU A 51 14.60 13.73 1.49
C GLU A 51 13.59 14.41 0.55
N LEU A 52 13.41 13.92 -0.66
CA LEU A 52 12.45 14.46 -1.64
C LEU A 52 11.08 13.83 -1.53
N GLN A 53 11.03 12.52 -1.31
CA GLN A 53 9.79 11.74 -1.22
C GLN A 53 9.16 11.80 0.19
N GLY A 54 9.95 12.15 1.21
CA GLY A 54 9.50 12.19 2.61
C GLY A 54 9.64 10.85 3.34
N GLY A 55 10.21 9.85 2.66
CA GLY A 55 10.37 8.49 3.15
C GLY A 55 10.89 7.58 2.06
N GLY A 56 10.67 6.29 2.20
CA GLY A 56 10.88 5.28 1.17
C GLY A 56 9.57 4.55 0.85
N VAL A 57 9.63 3.23 0.70
CA VAL A 57 8.45 2.42 0.33
C VAL A 57 7.29 2.53 1.33
N LEU A 58 7.58 2.75 2.61
CA LEU A 58 6.55 2.93 3.62
C LEU A 58 5.68 4.15 3.30
N ASN A 59 6.31 5.29 3.01
CA ASN A 59 5.59 6.51 2.68
C ASN A 59 4.95 6.46 1.28
N ASP A 60 5.59 5.78 0.34
CA ASP A 60 5.12 5.66 -1.05
C ASP A 60 3.85 4.81 -1.17
N MET A 61 3.84 3.63 -0.55
CA MET A 61 2.87 2.58 -0.87
C MET A 61 2.00 2.13 0.31
N MET A 62 2.46 2.31 1.56
CA MET A 62 1.67 1.82 2.71
C MET A 62 0.38 2.61 2.92
N CYS A 63 0.29 3.82 2.38
CA CYS A 63 -0.95 4.60 2.38
C CYS A 63 -2.11 3.82 1.74
N HIS A 64 -1.87 3.19 0.61
CA HIS A 64 -2.83 2.33 -0.07
C HIS A 64 -3.26 1.15 0.81
N SER A 65 -2.30 0.37 1.26
CA SER A 65 -2.56 -0.82 2.07
C SER A 65 -3.29 -0.51 3.38
N VAL A 66 -2.96 0.60 4.03
CA VAL A 66 -3.64 1.03 5.27
C VAL A 66 -5.08 1.45 5.00
N GLU A 67 -5.32 2.28 3.98
CA GLU A 67 -6.67 2.77 3.71
C GLU A 67 -7.58 1.69 3.14
N GLU A 68 -7.06 0.83 2.27
CA GLU A 68 -7.81 -0.33 1.77
C GLU A 68 -8.29 -1.22 2.92
N ALA A 69 -7.42 -1.52 3.90
CA ALA A 69 -7.77 -2.30 5.08
C ALA A 69 -8.84 -1.58 5.95
N ARG A 70 -8.66 -0.27 6.20
CA ARG A 70 -9.65 0.54 6.93
C ARG A 70 -10.98 0.55 6.21
N PHE A 71 -10.96 0.73 4.89
CA PHE A 71 -12.17 0.72 4.07
C PHE A 71 -12.97 -0.57 4.24
N VAL A 72 -12.35 -1.74 4.06
CA VAL A 72 -13.10 -3.02 4.12
C VAL A 72 -13.55 -3.39 5.54
N LEU A 73 -12.82 -2.94 6.57
CA LEU A 73 -13.19 -3.14 7.97
C LEU A 73 -14.28 -2.15 8.46
N THR A 74 -14.46 -1.03 7.79
CA THR A 74 -15.51 -0.05 8.13
C THR A 74 -16.86 -0.50 7.60
N GLU A 75 -17.88 -0.47 8.43
CA GLU A 75 -19.26 -0.76 8.02
C GLU A 75 -19.72 0.19 6.91
N PRO A 76 -20.42 -0.30 5.87
CA PRO A 76 -20.92 0.55 4.80
C PRO A 76 -21.79 1.70 5.34
N GLY A 77 -21.47 2.93 4.94
CA GLY A 77 -22.14 4.14 5.40
C GLY A 77 -21.65 4.71 6.73
N ALA A 78 -20.81 3.99 7.48
CA ALA A 78 -20.14 4.54 8.66
C ALA A 78 -18.88 5.33 8.26
N PRO A 79 -18.51 6.38 9.01
CA PRO A 79 -17.25 7.08 8.78
C PRO A 79 -16.05 6.23 9.19
N ARG A 80 -14.87 6.45 8.56
CA ARG A 80 -13.61 5.74 8.90
C ARG A 80 -13.20 5.94 10.36
N GLU A 81 -13.55 7.08 10.94
CA GLU A 81 -13.28 7.44 12.34
C GLU A 81 -14.02 6.53 13.35
N SER A 82 -14.98 5.72 12.89
CA SER A 82 -15.60 4.66 13.72
C SER A 82 -14.61 3.56 14.11
N LEU A 83 -13.51 3.44 13.38
CA LEU A 83 -12.36 2.60 13.73
C LEU A 83 -11.27 3.47 14.37
N LYS A 84 -11.09 3.33 15.68
CA LYS A 84 -10.10 4.10 16.45
C LYS A 84 -8.78 3.35 16.46
N PRO A 85 -7.71 3.89 15.85
CA PRO A 85 -6.37 3.30 15.99
C PRO A 85 -5.92 3.34 17.45
N ILE A 86 -5.32 2.26 17.95
CA ILE A 86 -4.86 2.11 19.34
C ILE A 86 -3.36 2.06 19.40
N SER A 87 -2.74 1.27 18.52
CA SER A 87 -1.29 1.09 18.50
C SER A 87 -0.80 0.70 17.12
N VAL A 88 0.46 1.02 16.85
CA VAL A 88 1.17 0.67 15.61
C VAL A 88 2.49 0.00 15.97
N GLN A 89 2.75 -1.16 15.39
CA GLN A 89 4.04 -1.82 15.38
C GLN A 89 4.52 -1.96 13.94
N ALA A 90 5.73 -1.48 13.64
CA ALA A 90 6.26 -1.53 12.29
C ALA A 90 7.73 -1.94 12.24
N TYR A 91 8.12 -2.43 11.08
CA TYR A 91 9.49 -2.73 10.72
C TYR A 91 9.77 -2.18 9.31
N ALA A 92 10.91 -1.53 9.15
CA ALA A 92 11.40 -1.04 7.86
C ALA A 92 12.84 -1.48 7.63
N SER A 93 13.19 -1.79 6.41
CA SER A 93 14.54 -2.27 6.07
C SER A 93 14.87 -1.98 4.61
N CYS A 94 16.17 -2.06 4.29
CA CYS A 94 16.65 -2.11 2.94
C CYS A 94 17.14 -3.53 2.63
N LEU A 95 16.36 -4.30 1.88
CA LEU A 95 16.61 -5.72 1.64
C LEU A 95 17.36 -5.97 0.34
N LYS A 96 17.04 -5.22 -0.71
CA LYS A 96 17.55 -5.45 -2.08
C LYS A 96 18.42 -4.32 -2.58
N TRP A 97 17.86 -3.10 -2.62
CA TRP A 97 18.43 -2.04 -3.45
C TRP A 97 19.72 -1.41 -2.90
N GLN A 98 20.05 -1.63 -1.62
CA GLN A 98 21.35 -1.25 -1.05
C GLN A 98 22.46 -2.28 -1.37
N GLN A 99 22.15 -3.48 -1.86
CA GLN A 99 23.16 -4.44 -2.29
C GLN A 99 23.94 -3.86 -3.49
N GLU A 100 25.25 -4.08 -3.50
CA GLU A 100 26.17 -3.44 -4.46
C GLU A 100 25.70 -3.51 -5.91
N LYS A 101 25.32 -4.70 -6.36
CA LYS A 101 24.82 -4.93 -7.72
C LYS A 101 23.62 -4.04 -8.07
N TYR A 102 22.67 -3.92 -7.16
CA TYR A 102 21.41 -3.18 -7.40
C TYR A 102 21.58 -1.68 -7.20
N ALA A 103 22.42 -1.26 -6.25
CA ALA A 103 22.81 0.13 -6.11
C ALA A 103 23.56 0.66 -7.34
N ASP A 104 24.44 -0.14 -7.94
CA ASP A 104 25.08 0.16 -9.22
C ASP A 104 24.10 0.28 -10.37
N GLN A 105 23.10 -0.61 -10.41
CA GLN A 105 22.05 -0.57 -11.40
C GLN A 105 21.22 0.73 -11.31
N LEU A 106 20.83 1.14 -10.09
CA LEU A 106 20.14 2.40 -9.86
C LEU A 106 20.98 3.62 -10.22
N ALA A 107 22.26 3.64 -9.81
CA ALA A 107 23.18 4.72 -10.16
C ALA A 107 23.31 4.85 -11.68
N LYS A 108 23.45 3.73 -12.39
CA LYS A 108 23.57 3.70 -13.85
C LYS A 108 22.27 4.18 -14.54
N SER A 109 21.11 3.66 -14.14
CA SER A 109 19.82 4.00 -14.75
C SER A 109 19.42 5.46 -14.50
N SER A 110 19.82 6.02 -13.36
CA SER A 110 19.59 7.44 -13.03
C SER A 110 20.59 8.41 -13.63
N GLY A 111 21.57 7.91 -14.41
CA GLY A 111 22.69 8.74 -14.94
C GLY A 111 23.59 9.28 -13.85
N GLY A 112 23.78 8.54 -12.76
CA GLY A 112 24.65 8.90 -11.63
C GLY A 112 23.99 9.84 -10.61
N LYS A 113 22.71 10.09 -10.71
CA LYS A 113 21.99 11.00 -9.79
C LYS A 113 21.69 10.36 -8.44
N LEU A 114 21.47 9.03 -8.41
CA LEU A 114 21.11 8.31 -7.19
C LEU A 114 22.35 7.67 -6.56
N ASP A 115 22.56 7.95 -5.28
CA ASP A 115 23.58 7.33 -4.44
C ASP A 115 22.92 6.53 -3.32
N TYR A 116 22.26 5.45 -3.68
CA TYR A 116 21.51 4.61 -2.76
C TYR A 116 22.36 3.83 -1.76
N ARG A 117 23.67 3.76 -1.96
CA ARG A 117 24.62 3.17 -0.99
C ARG A 117 24.81 4.04 0.24
N ASN A 118 24.94 5.35 0.03
CA ASN A 118 25.21 6.31 1.10
C ASN A 118 23.95 6.99 1.61
N ARG A 119 22.91 7.06 0.80
CA ARG A 119 21.60 7.65 1.13
C ARG A 119 20.48 6.67 0.79
N PRO A 120 20.40 5.51 1.46
CA PRO A 120 19.31 4.58 1.22
C PRO A 120 18.01 5.10 1.82
N SER A 121 16.91 4.74 1.19
CA SER A 121 15.59 4.68 1.80
C SER A 121 15.18 3.23 2.03
N GLU A 122 14.16 2.98 2.83
CA GLU A 122 13.67 1.62 3.00
C GLU A 122 12.97 1.14 1.72
N ASP A 123 13.29 -0.10 1.32
CA ASP A 123 12.71 -0.77 0.16
C ASP A 123 11.74 -1.90 0.55
N PHE A 124 11.58 -2.09 1.86
CA PHE A 124 10.64 -3.00 2.49
C PHE A 124 10.12 -2.42 3.80
N ALA A 125 8.80 -2.49 3.99
CA ALA A 125 8.17 -2.17 5.27
C ALA A 125 6.95 -3.08 5.52
N ARG A 126 6.69 -3.33 6.81
CA ARG A 126 5.45 -3.95 7.26
C ARG A 126 4.98 -3.31 8.55
N SER A 127 3.67 -3.28 8.76
CA SER A 127 3.11 -2.83 10.03
C SER A 127 1.95 -3.72 10.49
N LEU A 128 1.74 -3.67 11.81
CA LEU A 128 0.56 -4.21 12.48
C LEU A 128 -0.09 -3.03 13.20
N ILE A 129 -1.36 -2.79 12.90
CA ILE A 129 -2.14 -1.70 13.49
C ILE A 129 -3.32 -2.32 14.23
N GLU A 130 -3.44 -2.00 15.51
CA GLU A 130 -4.62 -2.36 16.30
C GLU A 130 -5.63 -1.24 16.25
N TYR A 131 -6.89 -1.62 16.01
CA TYR A 131 -8.04 -0.71 16.08
C TYR A 131 -9.02 -1.19 17.14
N GLU A 132 -9.85 -0.27 17.60
CA GLU A 132 -11.00 -0.55 18.46
C GLU A 132 -12.23 0.15 17.91
N THR A 133 -13.34 -0.55 17.90
CA THR A 133 -14.66 -0.02 17.54
C THR A 133 -15.30 0.70 18.72
N GLU A 134 -16.37 1.42 18.48
CA GLU A 134 -17.10 2.14 19.54
C GLU A 134 -17.66 1.21 20.64
N ASP A 135 -17.99 -0.04 20.29
CA ASP A 135 -18.45 -1.08 21.22
C ASP A 135 -17.31 -1.88 21.86
N GLY A 136 -16.04 -1.49 21.61
CA GLY A 136 -14.87 -2.07 22.24
C GLY A 136 -14.33 -3.35 21.57
N GLN A 137 -14.81 -3.71 20.38
CA GLN A 137 -14.26 -4.85 19.65
C GLN A 137 -12.89 -4.48 19.08
N LYS A 138 -11.92 -5.36 19.27
CA LYS A 138 -10.58 -5.22 18.70
C LYS A 138 -10.50 -5.76 17.28
N LEU A 139 -9.82 -5.00 16.42
CA LEU A 139 -9.54 -5.35 15.04
C LEU A 139 -8.06 -5.22 14.78
N VAL A 140 -7.55 -6.00 13.84
CA VAL A 140 -6.14 -6.00 13.47
C VAL A 140 -5.99 -5.78 11.97
N VAL A 141 -5.04 -4.92 11.62
CA VAL A 141 -4.59 -4.71 10.25
C VAL A 141 -3.11 -5.07 10.16
N GLU A 142 -2.76 -5.96 9.24
CA GLU A 142 -1.38 -6.26 8.86
C GLU A 142 -1.14 -5.71 7.45
N THR A 143 -0.12 -4.87 7.30
CA THR A 143 0.24 -4.30 5.99
C THR A 143 1.68 -4.64 5.62
N THR A 144 1.93 -4.83 4.33
CA THR A 144 3.28 -5.03 3.80
C THR A 144 3.43 -4.22 2.51
N THR A 145 4.56 -3.53 2.38
CA THR A 145 4.91 -2.81 1.16
C THR A 145 6.36 -3.10 0.76
N SER A 146 6.61 -3.23 -0.54
CA SER A 146 7.95 -3.61 -0.99
C SER A 146 8.28 -3.11 -2.39
N TRP A 147 9.47 -2.53 -2.55
CA TRP A 147 10.13 -2.31 -3.84
C TRP A 147 11.04 -3.48 -4.24
N CYS A 148 11.02 -4.58 -3.48
CA CYS A 148 11.87 -5.74 -3.71
C CYS A 148 11.15 -6.84 -4.49
N PHE A 149 9.87 -6.69 -4.76
CA PHE A 149 9.07 -7.71 -5.44
C PHE A 149 9.59 -7.93 -6.87
N VAL A 150 9.74 -9.19 -7.23
CA VAL A 150 10.13 -9.61 -8.58
C VAL A 150 9.00 -10.43 -9.16
N GLY A 151 8.24 -9.82 -10.03
CA GLY A 151 7.09 -10.43 -10.65
C GLY A 151 6.65 -9.63 -11.87
N ALA A 152 5.58 -10.06 -12.48
CA ALA A 152 5.05 -9.46 -13.70
C ALA A 152 3.99 -8.40 -13.33
N GLY A 153 4.42 -7.29 -12.77
CA GLY A 153 3.57 -6.13 -12.54
C GLY A 153 3.41 -5.74 -11.08
N LEU A 154 2.43 -4.87 -10.83
CA LEU A 154 2.04 -4.39 -9.53
C LEU A 154 1.17 -5.44 -8.82
N ARG A 155 1.66 -5.95 -7.70
CA ARG A 155 0.94 -6.89 -6.86
C ARG A 155 0.18 -6.14 -5.77
N LEU A 156 -1.13 -6.09 -5.91
CA LEU A 156 -2.03 -5.74 -4.82
C LEU A 156 -2.65 -7.04 -4.29
N SER A 157 -2.64 -7.23 -2.99
CA SER A 157 -3.29 -8.38 -2.38
C SER A 157 -3.99 -8.01 -1.09
N MET A 158 -5.16 -8.61 -0.89
CA MET A 158 -5.96 -8.46 0.30
C MET A 158 -6.49 -9.78 0.79
N GLU A 159 -6.45 -9.96 2.11
CA GLU A 159 -7.16 -11.01 2.83
C GLU A 159 -8.01 -10.36 3.91
N LEU A 160 -9.28 -10.74 4.01
CA LEU A 160 -10.20 -10.27 5.04
C LEU A 160 -10.82 -11.46 5.76
N PHE A 161 -10.84 -11.43 7.08
CA PHE A 161 -11.34 -12.51 7.92
C PHE A 161 -12.41 -12.01 8.89
N GLY A 162 -13.46 -12.80 9.02
CA GLY A 162 -14.50 -12.66 10.04
C GLY A 162 -14.81 -14.01 10.69
N PRO A 163 -15.85 -14.07 11.57
CA PRO A 163 -16.10 -15.26 12.38
C PRO A 163 -16.32 -16.55 11.57
N GLU A 164 -17.02 -16.47 10.43
CA GLU A 164 -17.40 -17.62 9.60
C GLU A 164 -17.16 -17.35 8.10
N TYR A 165 -16.25 -16.43 7.77
CA TYR A 165 -15.97 -16.06 6.39
C TYR A 165 -14.56 -15.54 6.18
N SER A 166 -14.11 -15.59 4.94
CA SER A 166 -12.87 -14.96 4.48
C SER A 166 -13.04 -14.46 3.04
N MET A 167 -12.21 -13.48 2.69
CA MET A 167 -12.11 -12.96 1.32
C MET A 167 -10.63 -12.88 0.94
N PHE A 168 -10.34 -13.16 -0.32
CA PHE A 168 -8.98 -13.12 -0.89
C PHE A 168 -9.02 -12.42 -2.24
N MET A 169 -8.05 -11.55 -2.46
CA MET A 169 -7.84 -10.87 -3.74
C MET A 169 -6.34 -10.78 -4.04
N ASN A 170 -5.99 -10.91 -5.31
CA ASN A 170 -4.63 -10.68 -5.81
C ASN A 170 -4.70 -10.23 -7.28
N THR A 171 -4.18 -9.07 -7.60
CA THR A 171 -4.20 -8.51 -8.97
C THR A 171 -3.42 -9.32 -9.99
N LEU A 172 -2.46 -10.13 -9.57
CA LEU A 172 -1.68 -11.00 -10.46
C LEU A 172 -2.33 -12.37 -10.70
N ASP A 173 -3.45 -12.66 -10.05
CA ASP A 173 -4.25 -13.86 -10.33
C ASP A 173 -5.30 -13.55 -11.40
N THR A 174 -4.85 -13.39 -12.62
CA THR A 174 -5.65 -13.02 -13.79
C THR A 174 -6.01 -14.22 -14.63
N ASP A 175 -7.13 -14.12 -15.38
CA ASP A 175 -7.57 -15.16 -16.33
C ASP A 175 -6.67 -15.25 -17.57
N LEU A 176 -6.00 -14.16 -17.93
CA LEU A 176 -5.07 -14.13 -19.05
C LEU A 176 -3.64 -14.25 -18.56
N LYS A 177 -2.96 -15.31 -18.98
CA LYS A 177 -1.53 -15.54 -18.73
C LYS A 177 -0.82 -15.81 -20.05
N LEU A 178 0.25 -15.11 -20.34
CA LEU A 178 1.09 -15.32 -21.51
C LEU A 178 2.40 -16.01 -21.10
N PHE A 179 2.90 -16.87 -21.95
CA PHE A 179 4.23 -17.47 -21.80
C PHE A 179 5.12 -17.07 -22.97
N PHE A 180 6.24 -16.45 -22.67
CA PHE A 180 7.30 -16.18 -23.65
C PHE A 180 8.53 -17.02 -23.35
N SER A 181 9.05 -17.65 -24.40
CA SER A 181 10.35 -18.31 -24.34
C SER A 181 11.49 -17.28 -24.34
N ARG A 182 12.71 -17.75 -24.03
CA ARG A 182 13.92 -16.87 -24.04
C ARG A 182 14.23 -16.27 -25.41
N GLU A 183 13.66 -16.82 -26.48
CA GLU A 183 13.87 -16.32 -27.86
C GLU A 183 12.95 -15.15 -28.21
N VAL A 184 11.88 -14.97 -27.43
CA VAL A 184 10.97 -13.83 -27.52
C VAL A 184 11.37 -12.85 -26.42
N SER A 185 12.35 -12.01 -26.68
CA SER A 185 12.71 -10.94 -25.78
C SER A 185 12.33 -9.59 -26.39
N GLY A 186 11.79 -8.71 -25.58
CA GLY A 186 11.47 -7.32 -25.94
C GLY A 186 11.81 -6.37 -24.80
N ASN A 187 12.06 -5.13 -25.13
CA ASN A 187 12.29 -4.07 -24.12
C ASN A 187 10.99 -3.41 -23.66
N GLN A 188 9.86 -4.09 -23.75
CA GLN A 188 8.52 -3.50 -23.66
C GLN A 188 7.63 -4.14 -22.58
N GLY A 189 8.25 -4.61 -21.49
CA GLY A 189 7.50 -5.22 -20.40
C GLY A 189 6.41 -4.33 -19.81
N GLU A 190 6.65 -3.04 -19.72
CA GLU A 190 5.70 -2.07 -19.19
C GLU A 190 4.56 -1.69 -20.13
N ASP A 191 4.72 -1.91 -21.43
CA ASP A 191 3.65 -1.68 -22.40
C ASP A 191 2.50 -2.70 -22.25
N MET A 192 2.73 -3.79 -21.54
CA MET A 192 1.75 -4.86 -21.33
C MET A 192 1.07 -4.84 -19.97
N VAL A 193 1.84 -4.53 -18.92
CA VAL A 193 1.36 -4.46 -17.54
C VAL A 193 2.21 -3.44 -16.78
N GLU A 194 1.58 -2.56 -16.03
CA GLU A 194 2.29 -1.57 -15.21
C GLU A 194 3.30 -2.25 -14.29
N LYS A 195 4.52 -1.69 -14.22
CA LYS A 195 5.62 -2.19 -13.37
C LYS A 195 6.08 -3.62 -13.65
N GLN A 196 5.84 -4.13 -14.84
CA GLN A 196 6.31 -5.45 -15.24
C GLN A 196 7.84 -5.50 -15.36
N ASN A 197 8.46 -6.51 -14.74
CA ASN A 197 9.91 -6.75 -14.81
C ASN A 197 10.30 -8.06 -15.47
N ALA A 198 9.33 -8.88 -15.83
CA ALA A 198 9.56 -10.16 -16.47
C ALA A 198 9.33 -10.04 -17.97
N GLU A 199 10.36 -10.31 -18.75
CA GLU A 199 10.29 -10.33 -20.22
C GLU A 199 10.16 -11.77 -20.75
N SER A 200 10.23 -12.76 -19.89
CA SER A 200 10.15 -14.18 -20.27
C SER A 200 9.51 -15.00 -19.17
N GLY A 201 8.93 -16.15 -19.54
CA GLY A 201 8.21 -17.02 -18.64
C GLY A 201 6.69 -16.78 -18.67
N VAL A 202 6.01 -17.12 -17.60
CA VAL A 202 4.57 -16.90 -17.47
C VAL A 202 4.32 -15.51 -16.90
N MET A 203 3.54 -14.72 -17.64
CA MET A 203 3.18 -13.37 -17.27
C MET A 203 1.67 -13.24 -17.16
N PRO A 204 1.12 -12.82 -16.01
CA PRO A 204 -0.28 -12.39 -15.93
C PRO A 204 -0.46 -11.09 -16.73
N VAL A 205 -1.61 -10.93 -17.35
CA VAL A 205 -1.99 -9.71 -18.07
C VAL A 205 -3.23 -9.13 -17.44
N VAL A 206 -3.12 -7.91 -16.94
CA VAL A 206 -4.25 -7.12 -16.47
C VAL A 206 -4.80 -6.36 -17.66
N SER A 207 -5.97 -6.78 -18.17
CA SER A 207 -6.51 -6.31 -19.44
C SER A 207 -7.07 -4.89 -19.40
N SER A 208 -7.31 -4.32 -18.24
CA SER A 208 -7.85 -2.97 -18.02
C SER A 208 -7.37 -2.44 -16.67
N GLU A 209 -6.13 -1.97 -16.63
CA GLU A 209 -5.48 -1.55 -15.37
C GLU A 209 -6.22 -0.39 -14.71
N GLU A 210 -6.65 0.59 -15.49
CA GLU A 210 -7.38 1.76 -15.01
C GLU A 210 -8.72 1.41 -14.33
N GLU A 211 -9.32 0.28 -14.69
CA GLU A 211 -10.52 -0.25 -14.04
C GLU A 211 -10.18 -1.14 -12.85
N VAL A 212 -9.24 -2.08 -13.04
CA VAL A 212 -8.87 -3.06 -12.01
C VAL A 212 -8.26 -2.38 -10.79
N TYR A 213 -7.41 -1.38 -10.99
CA TYR A 213 -6.82 -0.60 -9.90
C TYR A 213 -7.74 0.52 -9.37
N GLY A 214 -8.93 0.70 -9.94
CA GLY A 214 -9.96 1.60 -9.41
C GLY A 214 -9.91 3.05 -9.91
N TYR A 215 -8.93 3.47 -10.71
CA TYR A 215 -8.77 4.86 -11.17
C TYR A 215 -10.00 5.43 -11.86
N THR A 216 -10.62 4.67 -12.76
CA THR A 216 -11.84 5.10 -13.46
C THR A 216 -13.00 5.34 -12.51
N ALA A 217 -13.22 4.41 -11.57
CA ALA A 217 -14.30 4.50 -10.59
C ALA A 217 -14.06 5.62 -9.58
N GLU A 218 -12.83 5.78 -9.09
CA GLU A 218 -12.41 6.87 -8.22
C GLU A 218 -12.68 8.24 -8.83
N ASN A 219 -12.14 8.49 -10.03
CA ASN A 219 -12.30 9.77 -10.70
C ASN A 219 -13.78 10.11 -10.94
N ARG A 220 -14.58 9.14 -11.37
CA ARG A 220 -16.03 9.31 -11.54
C ARG A 220 -16.70 9.68 -10.22
N HIS A 221 -16.44 8.92 -9.16
CA HIS A 221 -16.99 9.16 -7.82
C HIS A 221 -16.65 10.56 -7.30
N MET A 222 -15.40 11.00 -7.44
CA MET A 222 -14.97 12.34 -7.02
C MET A 222 -15.73 13.45 -7.77
N VAL A 223 -15.81 13.36 -9.10
CA VAL A 223 -16.54 14.36 -9.93
C VAL A 223 -18.02 14.38 -9.55
N GLU A 224 -18.69 13.23 -9.46
CA GLU A 224 -20.11 13.15 -9.12
C GLU A 224 -20.38 13.69 -7.71
N SER A 225 -19.52 13.40 -6.73
CA SER A 225 -19.64 13.91 -5.37
C SER A 225 -19.52 15.43 -5.32
N PHE A 226 -18.54 16.01 -6.01
CA PHE A 226 -18.36 17.46 -6.06
C PHE A 226 -19.50 18.16 -6.78
N LEU A 227 -19.98 17.62 -7.89
CA LEU A 227 -21.15 18.18 -8.59
C LEU A 227 -22.42 18.13 -7.76
N ALA A 228 -22.56 17.09 -6.93
CA ALA A 228 -23.70 16.94 -6.01
C ALA A 228 -23.56 17.73 -4.69
N GLY A 229 -22.41 18.40 -4.48
CA GLY A 229 -22.10 19.07 -3.19
C GLY A 229 -22.01 18.11 -2.01
N LYS A 230 -21.62 16.85 -2.27
CA LYS A 230 -21.48 15.81 -1.25
C LYS A 230 -20.01 15.57 -0.91
N ARG A 231 -19.77 15.12 0.33
CA ARG A 231 -18.46 14.61 0.74
C ARG A 231 -18.19 13.30 -0.02
N PRO A 232 -17.05 13.14 -0.69
CA PRO A 232 -16.69 11.88 -1.33
C PRO A 232 -16.38 10.79 -0.29
N GLU A 233 -16.37 9.53 -0.74
CA GLU A 233 -16.03 8.35 0.08
C GLU A 233 -14.66 8.50 0.73
N GLU A 234 -13.66 8.97 -0.03
CA GLU A 234 -12.34 9.32 0.43
C GLU A 234 -12.16 10.84 0.46
N ASN A 235 -11.74 11.38 1.58
CA ASN A 235 -11.60 12.82 1.80
C ASN A 235 -10.34 13.17 2.59
N PHE A 236 -10.06 14.46 2.78
CA PHE A 236 -8.83 14.89 3.46
C PHE A 236 -8.70 14.43 4.91
N SER A 237 -9.80 14.18 5.64
CA SER A 237 -9.70 13.62 6.98
C SER A 237 -9.14 12.19 6.94
N ASP A 238 -9.53 11.41 5.92
CA ASP A 238 -9.02 10.06 5.71
C ASP A 238 -7.51 10.12 5.37
N GLY A 239 -7.11 11.02 4.45
CA GLY A 239 -5.71 11.24 4.12
C GLY A 239 -4.85 11.68 5.31
N VAL A 240 -5.38 12.55 6.20
CA VAL A 240 -4.68 12.93 7.44
C VAL A 240 -4.49 11.73 8.34
N ASN A 241 -5.55 10.96 8.61
CA ASN A 241 -5.47 9.76 9.45
C ASN A 241 -4.47 8.73 8.91
N VAL A 242 -4.46 8.51 7.60
CA VAL A 242 -3.47 7.62 6.95
C VAL A 242 -2.06 8.16 7.18
N THR A 243 -1.81 9.44 6.93
CA THR A 243 -0.49 10.06 7.13
C THR A 243 -0.02 9.94 8.58
N GLU A 244 -0.91 10.16 9.56
CA GLU A 244 -0.61 10.01 10.98
C GLU A 244 -0.21 8.56 11.33
N LEU A 245 -0.89 7.56 10.74
CA LEU A 245 -0.56 6.16 10.91
C LEU A 245 0.81 5.81 10.30
N LEU A 246 1.12 6.33 9.10
CA LEU A 246 2.42 6.13 8.46
C LEU A 246 3.55 6.75 9.27
N MET A 247 3.39 7.97 9.78
CA MET A 247 4.38 8.62 10.63
C MET A 247 4.56 7.84 11.95
N THR A 248 3.48 7.31 12.52
CA THR A 248 3.55 6.44 13.70
C THR A 248 4.27 5.12 13.38
N ALA A 249 4.09 4.57 12.17
CA ALA A 249 4.81 3.38 11.72
C ALA A 249 6.32 3.66 11.58
N TYR A 250 6.73 4.82 11.05
CA TYR A 250 8.13 5.24 11.08
C TYR A 250 8.69 5.34 12.50
N MET A 251 7.96 6.00 13.42
CA MET A 251 8.37 6.06 14.83
C MET A 251 8.57 4.67 15.43
N SER A 252 7.65 3.75 15.12
CA SER A 252 7.73 2.36 15.60
C SER A 252 8.96 1.65 15.04
N ALA A 253 9.20 1.75 13.75
CA ALA A 253 10.34 1.12 13.07
C ALA A 253 11.69 1.68 13.58
N GLU A 254 11.79 3.01 13.76
CA GLU A 254 13.01 3.68 14.25
C GLU A 254 13.30 3.34 15.73
N GLN A 255 12.26 3.19 16.56
CA GLN A 255 12.40 2.89 17.97
C GLN A 255 12.40 1.39 18.31
N GLY A 256 12.08 0.53 17.33
CA GLY A 256 12.02 -0.93 17.52
C GLY A 256 10.95 -1.38 18.54
N LYS A 257 9.85 -0.63 18.66
CA LYS A 257 8.79 -0.92 19.65
C LYS A 257 7.41 -0.54 19.15
N THR A 258 6.38 -1.12 19.74
CA THR A 258 4.99 -0.69 19.53
C THR A 258 4.79 0.74 20.05
N ILE A 259 4.17 1.59 19.25
CA ILE A 259 3.81 2.95 19.60
C ILE A 259 2.30 3.05 19.82
N LYS A 260 1.90 3.63 20.95
CA LYS A 260 0.49 3.98 21.19
C LYS A 260 0.06 5.10 20.25
N PHE A 261 -1.14 5.00 19.69
CA PHE A 261 -1.69 6.00 18.79
C PHE A 261 -2.72 6.91 19.51
N PRO A 262 -2.76 8.23 19.23
CA PRO A 262 -1.69 8.98 18.60
C PRO A 262 -0.52 9.21 19.57
N PRO A 263 0.75 9.27 19.08
CA PRO A 263 1.89 9.67 19.92
C PRO A 263 1.93 11.20 20.15
N ASP A 264 2.50 11.60 21.29
CA ASP A 264 2.49 13.01 21.74
C ASP A 264 3.21 14.00 20.81
N ASN A 265 4.17 13.54 20.01
CA ASN A 265 5.01 14.38 19.14
C ASN A 265 4.80 14.14 17.64
N LEU A 266 3.62 13.65 17.26
CA LEU A 266 3.32 13.28 15.88
C LEU A 266 3.40 14.48 14.92
N ASP A 267 2.91 15.64 15.35
CA ASP A 267 2.85 16.89 14.58
C ASP A 267 4.23 17.48 14.21
N THR A 268 5.26 17.07 14.92
CA THR A 268 6.65 17.56 14.71
C THR A 268 7.61 16.46 14.24
N PHE A 269 7.13 15.23 14.12
CA PHE A 269 7.97 14.11 13.74
C PHE A 269 8.30 14.15 12.25
N ILE A 270 9.58 13.97 11.96
CA ILE A 270 10.09 13.78 10.60
C ILE A 270 10.92 12.49 10.61
N PRO A 271 10.63 11.52 9.75
CA PRO A 271 11.39 10.27 9.67
C PRO A 271 12.89 10.50 9.41
N ALA A 272 13.73 9.64 9.96
CA ALA A 272 15.18 9.71 9.75
C ALA A 272 15.54 9.57 8.26
N VAL A 273 14.79 8.79 7.50
CA VAL A 273 14.97 8.67 6.06
C VAL A 273 14.68 9.97 5.33
N ALA A 274 13.66 10.72 5.74
CA ALA A 274 13.33 12.03 5.17
C ALA A 274 14.38 13.11 5.52
N LYS A 275 15.17 12.90 6.58
CA LYS A 275 16.30 13.76 6.95
C LYS A 275 17.61 13.35 6.28
N GLY A 276 17.65 12.25 5.53
CA GLY A 276 18.90 11.67 5.03
C GLY A 276 19.79 11.04 6.11
N GLU A 277 19.24 10.76 7.29
CA GLU A 277 19.97 10.26 8.47
C GLU A 277 19.74 8.76 8.70
N TRP A 278 18.84 8.15 7.95
CA TRP A 278 18.51 6.75 8.13
C TRP A 278 19.64 5.80 7.75
N ASN A 279 19.90 4.83 8.60
CA ASN A 279 20.92 3.82 8.39
C ASN A 279 20.38 2.42 8.71
N PRO A 280 20.09 1.60 7.70
CA PRO A 280 19.51 0.27 7.89
C PRO A 280 20.47 -0.75 8.54
N LYS A 281 21.74 -0.38 8.75
CA LYS A 281 22.77 -1.21 9.39
C LYS A 281 22.92 -0.94 10.88
N LYS A 282 22.19 0.00 11.41
CA LYS A 282 22.13 0.31 12.84
C LYS A 282 20.81 -0.13 13.44
#